data_ee72ed97356c369adb4c7c9be3128396
#
_entry.id   ee72ed97356c369adb4c7c9be3128396
#
_cell.length_a   1.000
_cell.length_b   1.000
_cell.length_c   1.000
_cell.angle_alpha   90.00
_cell.angle_beta   90.00
_cell.angle_gamma   90.00
#
_symmetry.space_group_name_H-M   'P 1'
#
loop_
_entity.id
_entity.type
_entity.pdbx_description
1 polymer ?
#
loop_
_entity_poly.entity_id
_entity_poly.type
_entity_poly.pdbx_seq_one_letter_code
_entity_poly.pdbx_strand_id
1 'polypeptide(L)'
;MAVPVAIGIALFISHFAPRRIAQPLGYLIDLLAAVPSVVFGLWGSTLLARALIPLYGWLNANLGFIPFFAGITSGTGRTILTAAIVLATMVLPIITSLCREVFLQTPRLHEEAALALGATRWEMIKMAVLPFARPGIIAAVMLGLGRALGETMAVSMVMSGGRNITFEVLTSQNPNTIAATIAQNFAEAYGLKTNQLIAAGLVLFLITLAVNMLARWIVSRRAEYSGAN
;
A
#
# COMPACT_ATOMS: atom_id res chain seq x y z
N MET A 1 -5.87 2.85 -1.53
CA MET A 1 -6.47 2.89 -0.19
C MET A 1 -5.44 3.30 0.89
N ALA A 2 -4.30 2.63 1.04
CA ALA A 2 -3.31 2.93 2.09
C ALA A 2 -2.70 4.33 2.03
N VAL A 3 -2.36 4.85 0.83
CA VAL A 3 -1.61 6.11 0.65
C VAL A 3 -2.29 7.33 1.29
N PRO A 4 -3.56 7.67 1.00
CA PRO A 4 -4.18 8.85 1.61
C PRO A 4 -4.30 8.73 3.13
N VAL A 5 -4.57 7.54 3.64
CA VAL A 5 -4.64 7.29 5.09
C VAL A 5 -3.27 7.45 5.74
N ALA A 6 -2.23 6.87 5.14
CA ALA A 6 -0.85 6.96 5.63
C ALA A 6 -0.35 8.42 5.66
N ILE A 7 -0.60 9.19 4.59
CA ILE A 7 -0.24 10.62 4.54
C ILE A 7 -1.01 11.41 5.60
N GLY A 8 -2.31 11.14 5.78
CA GLY A 8 -3.13 11.78 6.80
C GLY A 8 -2.62 11.51 8.22
N ILE A 9 -2.29 10.26 8.54
CA ILE A 9 -1.71 9.88 9.84
C ILE A 9 -0.33 10.53 10.03
N ALA A 10 0.52 10.53 8.99
CA ALA A 10 1.82 11.17 9.05
C ALA A 10 1.72 12.68 9.32
N LEU A 11 0.82 13.39 8.64
CA LEU A 11 0.55 14.81 8.87
C LEU A 11 0.00 15.07 10.27
N PHE A 12 -0.92 14.22 10.73
CA PHE A 12 -1.47 14.36 12.09
C PHE A 12 -0.35 14.25 13.13
N ILE A 13 0.51 13.25 13.02
CA ILE A 13 1.59 13.01 13.99
C ILE A 13 2.65 14.09 13.92
N SER A 14 3.00 14.60 12.74
CA SER A 14 4.09 15.58 12.57
C SER A 14 3.68 17.01 12.94
N HIS A 15 2.43 17.45 12.62
CA HIS A 15 2.04 18.86 12.70
C HIS A 15 0.86 19.15 13.63
N PHE A 16 -0.01 18.16 13.94
CA PHE A 16 -1.20 18.38 14.75
C PHE A 16 -1.11 17.77 16.14
N ALA A 17 -0.47 16.62 16.29
CA ALA A 17 -0.42 15.93 17.57
C ALA A 17 0.51 16.64 18.56
N PRO A 18 0.11 16.79 19.83
CA PRO A 18 1.00 17.32 20.87
C PRO A 18 2.19 16.36 21.06
N ARG A 19 3.38 16.92 21.36
CA ARG A 19 4.64 16.16 21.47
C ARG A 19 4.53 14.92 22.35
N ARG A 20 3.71 14.99 23.43
CA ARG A 20 3.49 13.86 24.36
C ARG A 20 2.84 12.65 23.71
N ILE A 21 2.06 12.84 22.64
CA ILE A 21 1.34 11.79 21.91
C ILE A 21 2.06 11.44 20.60
N ALA A 22 2.67 12.44 19.94
CA ALA A 22 3.37 12.26 18.67
C ALA A 22 4.54 11.26 18.76
N GLN A 23 5.31 11.29 19.84
CA GLN A 23 6.44 10.38 20.05
C GLN A 23 5.99 8.92 20.22
N PRO A 24 5.09 8.57 21.17
CA PRO A 24 4.61 7.19 21.30
C PRO A 24 3.93 6.67 20.05
N LEU A 25 3.14 7.49 19.35
CA LEU A 25 2.51 7.09 18.09
C LEU A 25 3.55 6.82 17.00
N GLY A 26 4.62 7.62 16.91
CA GLY A 26 5.71 7.37 15.99
C GLY A 26 6.37 6.02 16.26
N TYR A 27 6.75 5.73 17.49
CA TYR A 27 7.31 4.43 17.88
C TYR A 27 6.36 3.26 17.58
N LEU A 28 5.06 3.43 17.84
CA LEU A 28 4.06 2.40 17.54
C LEU A 28 4.02 2.09 16.04
N ILE A 29 4.06 3.12 15.18
CA ILE A 29 4.08 2.95 13.73
C ILE A 29 5.35 2.25 13.27
N ASP A 30 6.51 2.62 13.81
CA ASP A 30 7.78 1.99 13.49
C ASP A 30 7.80 0.52 13.92
N LEU A 31 7.22 0.18 15.08
CA LEU A 31 7.03 -1.20 15.52
C LEU A 31 6.08 -1.99 14.61
N LEU A 32 4.97 -1.38 14.17
CA LEU A 32 4.04 -2.00 13.24
C LEU A 32 4.68 -2.25 11.86
N ALA A 33 5.58 -1.37 11.41
CA ALA A 33 6.32 -1.54 10.17
C ALA A 33 7.29 -2.73 10.22
N ALA A 34 7.78 -3.09 11.42
CA ALA A 34 8.68 -4.21 11.65
C ALA A 34 7.97 -5.57 11.78
N VAL A 35 6.62 -5.60 11.86
CA VAL A 35 5.84 -6.83 11.99
C VAL A 35 6.05 -7.73 10.75
N PRO A 36 6.37 -9.03 10.93
CA PRO A 36 6.50 -9.97 9.82
C PRO A 36 5.22 -10.09 8.99
N SER A 37 5.32 -10.18 7.66
CA SER A 37 4.17 -10.28 6.75
C SER A 37 3.29 -11.50 7.01
N VAL A 38 3.89 -12.60 7.49
CA VAL A 38 3.16 -13.82 7.86
C VAL A 38 2.11 -13.57 8.95
N VAL A 39 2.39 -12.67 9.90
CA VAL A 39 1.43 -12.30 10.96
C VAL A 39 0.19 -11.64 10.35
N PHE A 40 0.40 -10.70 9.42
CA PHE A 40 -0.70 -10.09 8.67
C PHE A 40 -1.47 -11.10 7.81
N GLY A 41 -0.77 -12.08 7.21
CA GLY A 41 -1.37 -13.17 6.46
C GLY A 41 -2.25 -14.08 7.33
N LEU A 42 -1.77 -14.48 8.51
CA LEU A 42 -2.53 -15.28 9.48
C LEU A 42 -3.76 -14.50 9.98
N TRP A 43 -3.58 -13.27 10.41
CA TRP A 43 -4.69 -12.41 10.83
C TRP A 43 -5.70 -12.22 9.70
N GLY A 44 -5.22 -11.94 8.49
CA GLY A 44 -6.05 -11.75 7.30
C GLY A 44 -6.87 -12.97 6.93
N SER A 45 -6.26 -14.17 6.96
CA SER A 45 -6.93 -15.41 6.56
C SER A 45 -7.88 -15.97 7.63
N THR A 46 -7.59 -15.74 8.92
CA THR A 46 -8.37 -16.34 10.02
C THR A 46 -9.47 -15.42 10.54
N LEU A 47 -9.17 -14.15 10.76
CA LEU A 47 -10.09 -13.18 11.36
C LEU A 47 -10.73 -12.27 10.31
N LEU A 48 -9.91 -11.55 9.52
CA LEU A 48 -10.41 -10.54 8.59
C LEU A 48 -11.27 -11.16 7.49
N ALA A 49 -10.81 -12.25 6.86
CA ALA A 49 -11.55 -12.91 5.79
C ALA A 49 -12.97 -13.29 6.26
N ARG A 50 -13.12 -13.89 7.43
CA ARG A 50 -14.43 -14.26 8.01
C ARG A 50 -15.29 -13.04 8.32
N ALA A 51 -14.69 -11.98 8.91
CA ALA A 51 -15.38 -10.76 9.27
C ALA A 51 -15.92 -10.00 8.04
N LEU A 52 -15.30 -10.16 6.87
CA LEU A 52 -15.70 -9.49 5.63
C LEU A 52 -16.80 -10.21 4.86
N ILE A 53 -17.13 -11.48 5.16
CA ILE A 53 -18.19 -12.24 4.46
C ILE A 53 -19.54 -11.49 4.44
N PRO A 54 -20.07 -10.98 5.57
CA PRO A 54 -21.33 -10.23 5.56
C PRO A 54 -21.25 -8.96 4.70
N LEU A 55 -20.11 -8.26 4.72
CA LEU A 55 -19.87 -7.08 3.89
C LEU A 55 -19.89 -7.43 2.40
N TYR A 56 -19.33 -8.57 2.02
CA TYR A 56 -19.36 -9.05 0.63
C TYR A 56 -20.75 -9.33 0.14
N GLY A 57 -21.58 -9.98 0.98
CA GLY A 57 -23.01 -10.18 0.67
C GLY A 57 -23.75 -8.86 0.49
N TRP A 58 -23.51 -7.89 1.35
CA TRP A 58 -24.11 -6.56 1.26
C TRP A 58 -23.64 -5.80 0.00
N LEU A 59 -22.33 -5.81 -0.30
CA LEU A 59 -21.77 -5.18 -1.50
C LEU A 59 -22.36 -5.79 -2.78
N ASN A 60 -22.45 -7.11 -2.85
CA ASN A 60 -23.02 -7.80 -3.99
C ASN A 60 -24.50 -7.47 -4.17
N ALA A 61 -25.29 -7.47 -3.08
CA ALA A 61 -26.71 -7.18 -3.13
C ALA A 61 -27.03 -5.73 -3.55
N ASN A 62 -26.24 -4.75 -3.08
CA ASN A 62 -26.51 -3.33 -3.30
C ASN A 62 -25.71 -2.71 -4.46
N LEU A 63 -24.52 -3.23 -4.74
CA LEU A 63 -23.58 -2.70 -5.74
C LEU A 63 -23.21 -3.74 -6.81
N GLY A 64 -23.96 -4.86 -6.91
CA GLY A 64 -23.75 -5.92 -7.88
C GLY A 64 -23.89 -5.50 -9.36
N PHE A 65 -24.45 -4.30 -9.62
CA PHE A 65 -24.45 -3.69 -10.96
C PHE A 65 -23.06 -3.23 -11.41
N ILE A 66 -22.09 -3.08 -10.48
CA ILE A 66 -20.70 -2.76 -10.78
C ILE A 66 -19.97 -4.09 -11.04
N PRO A 67 -19.27 -4.27 -12.19
CA PRO A 67 -18.61 -5.54 -12.53
C PRO A 67 -17.64 -6.07 -11.47
N PHE A 68 -17.03 -5.17 -10.69
CA PHE A 68 -16.12 -5.55 -9.60
C PHE A 68 -16.80 -6.25 -8.42
N PHE A 69 -18.08 -5.95 -8.16
CA PHE A 69 -18.87 -6.49 -7.06
C PHE A 69 -19.92 -7.50 -7.51
N ALA A 70 -19.97 -7.78 -8.82
CA ALA A 70 -20.85 -8.79 -9.40
C ALA A 70 -20.37 -10.22 -9.09
N GLY A 71 -21.15 -11.22 -9.49
CA GLY A 71 -20.78 -12.63 -9.44
C GLY A 71 -21.00 -13.29 -8.08
N ILE A 72 -20.38 -14.47 -7.92
CA ILE A 72 -20.54 -15.32 -6.74
C ILE A 72 -19.61 -14.84 -5.63
N THR A 73 -20.20 -14.41 -4.52
CA THR A 73 -19.42 -14.03 -3.34
C THR A 73 -18.74 -15.21 -2.67
N SER A 74 -17.51 -15.02 -2.21
CA SER A 74 -16.74 -16.04 -1.51
C SER A 74 -17.37 -16.39 -0.16
N GLY A 75 -17.69 -17.66 0.06
CA GLY A 75 -18.11 -18.19 1.37
C GLY A 75 -16.97 -18.30 2.41
N THR A 76 -15.72 -18.21 1.98
CA THR A 76 -14.54 -18.26 2.87
C THR A 76 -13.95 -16.89 3.16
N GLY A 77 -14.38 -15.85 2.45
CA GLY A 77 -13.80 -14.51 2.52
C GLY A 77 -12.39 -14.39 1.92
N ARG A 78 -11.85 -15.44 1.34
CA ARG A 78 -10.51 -15.45 0.69
C ARG A 78 -10.61 -14.92 -0.73
N THR A 79 -10.44 -13.62 -0.87
CA THR A 79 -10.68 -12.89 -2.12
C THR A 79 -9.55 -11.89 -2.40
N ILE A 80 -9.53 -11.34 -3.62
CA ILE A 80 -8.62 -10.25 -3.98
C ILE A 80 -8.85 -9.03 -3.06
N LEU A 81 -10.10 -8.71 -2.72
CA LEU A 81 -10.41 -7.57 -1.84
C LEU A 81 -9.83 -7.77 -0.43
N THR A 82 -9.95 -8.98 0.15
CA THR A 82 -9.32 -9.29 1.44
C THR A 82 -7.80 -9.13 1.36
N ALA A 83 -7.18 -9.68 0.31
CA ALA A 83 -5.74 -9.55 0.10
C ALA A 83 -5.32 -8.08 -0.05
N ALA A 84 -6.09 -7.28 -0.79
CA ALA A 84 -5.83 -5.85 -0.95
C ALA A 84 -5.91 -5.08 0.38
N ILE A 85 -6.86 -5.41 1.25
CA ILE A 85 -6.98 -4.79 2.59
C ILE A 85 -5.80 -5.20 3.48
N VAL A 86 -5.40 -6.48 3.47
CA VAL A 86 -4.23 -6.97 4.22
C VAL A 86 -2.96 -6.28 3.76
N LEU A 87 -2.73 -6.21 2.44
CA LEU A 87 -1.58 -5.49 1.88
C LEU A 87 -1.61 -4.00 2.23
N ALA A 88 -2.77 -3.36 2.14
CA ALA A 88 -2.93 -1.96 2.53
C ALA A 88 -2.57 -1.72 4.00
N THR A 89 -3.04 -2.59 4.90
CA THR A 89 -2.74 -2.52 6.33
C THR A 89 -1.26 -2.72 6.62
N MET A 90 -0.59 -3.64 5.91
CA MET A 90 0.84 -3.92 6.06
C MET A 90 1.72 -2.78 5.54
N VAL A 91 1.32 -2.14 4.43
CA VAL A 91 2.11 -1.07 3.79
C VAL A 91 1.88 0.29 4.46
N LEU A 92 0.71 0.48 5.09
CA LEU A 92 0.31 1.73 5.74
C LEU A 92 1.35 2.23 6.76
N PRO A 93 1.86 1.45 7.74
CA PRO A 93 2.84 1.95 8.69
C PRO A 93 4.17 2.35 8.03
N ILE A 94 4.59 1.65 6.98
CA ILE A 94 5.83 1.96 6.24
C ILE A 94 5.73 3.31 5.55
N ILE A 95 4.64 3.54 4.81
CA ILE A 95 4.41 4.83 4.14
C ILE A 95 4.26 5.94 5.18
N THR A 96 3.56 5.68 6.28
CA THR A 96 3.36 6.67 7.35
C THR A 96 4.67 7.08 8.01
N SER A 97 5.52 6.12 8.37
CA SER A 97 6.83 6.38 8.99
C SER A 97 7.70 7.25 8.08
N LEU A 98 7.83 6.87 6.81
CA LEU A 98 8.64 7.62 5.84
C LEU A 98 8.06 9.00 5.54
N CYS A 99 6.75 9.12 5.35
CA CYS A 99 6.13 10.43 5.13
C CYS A 99 6.29 11.35 6.34
N ARG A 100 6.14 10.81 7.57
CA ARG A 100 6.37 11.57 8.81
C ARG A 100 7.80 12.11 8.86
N GLU A 101 8.78 11.29 8.54
CA GLU A 101 10.19 11.69 8.50
C GLU A 101 10.41 12.83 7.50
N VAL A 102 9.88 12.71 6.30
CA VAL A 102 9.99 13.73 5.25
C VAL A 102 9.29 15.03 5.67
N PHE A 103 8.14 14.98 6.33
CA PHE A 103 7.45 16.16 6.82
C PHE A 103 8.25 16.89 7.92
N LEU A 104 8.91 16.16 8.80
CA LEU A 104 9.76 16.73 9.85
C LEU A 104 11.05 17.36 9.32
N GLN A 105 11.48 17.01 8.09
CA GLN A 105 12.63 17.62 7.41
C GLN A 105 12.31 18.97 6.76
N THR A 106 11.03 19.37 6.71
CA THR A 106 10.65 20.70 6.18
C THR A 106 11.33 21.80 7.00
N PRO A 107 12.03 22.76 6.36
CA PRO A 107 12.67 23.84 7.08
C PRO A 107 11.65 24.71 7.82
N ARG A 108 11.83 24.89 9.12
CA ARG A 108 10.92 25.68 9.99
C ARG A 108 10.71 27.09 9.48
N LEU A 109 11.73 27.68 8.87
CA LEU A 109 11.64 29.03 8.28
C LEU A 109 10.50 29.14 7.26
N HIS A 110 10.27 28.10 6.45
CA HIS A 110 9.18 28.11 5.46
C HIS A 110 7.81 28.03 6.14
N GLU A 111 7.70 27.26 7.22
CA GLU A 111 6.46 27.17 8.00
C GLU A 111 6.16 28.49 8.74
N GLU A 112 7.17 29.06 9.39
CA GLU A 112 7.08 30.32 10.11
C GLU A 112 6.76 31.50 9.17
N ALA A 113 7.37 31.53 7.99
CA ALA A 113 7.10 32.54 6.98
C ALA A 113 5.63 32.50 6.49
N ALA A 114 5.10 31.31 6.24
CA ALA A 114 3.69 31.15 5.85
C ALA A 114 2.75 31.62 6.97
N LEU A 115 3.03 31.27 8.23
CA LEU A 115 2.23 31.71 9.38
C LEU A 115 2.34 33.21 9.63
N ALA A 116 3.51 33.82 9.43
CA ALA A 116 3.71 35.26 9.56
C ALA A 116 2.91 36.07 8.51
N LEU A 117 2.64 35.49 7.35
CA LEU A 117 1.76 36.06 6.32
C LEU A 117 0.27 35.87 6.63
N GLY A 118 -0.08 35.32 7.79
CA GLY A 118 -1.46 35.11 8.23
C GLY A 118 -2.10 33.81 7.76
N ALA A 119 -1.33 32.87 7.21
CA ALA A 119 -1.86 31.58 6.80
C ALA A 119 -2.33 30.76 8.02
N THR A 120 -3.42 30.03 7.86
CA THR A 120 -3.84 29.01 8.82
C THR A 120 -2.87 27.81 8.81
N ARG A 121 -2.87 26.99 9.85
CA ARG A 121 -2.02 25.78 9.90
C ARG A 121 -2.23 24.87 8.68
N TRP A 122 -3.45 24.75 8.20
CA TRP A 122 -3.75 23.92 7.02
C TRP A 122 -3.21 24.54 5.72
N GLU A 123 -3.29 25.84 5.59
CA GLU A 123 -2.71 26.58 4.46
C GLU A 123 -1.18 26.50 4.48
N MET A 124 -0.55 26.66 5.65
CA MET A 124 0.90 26.46 5.82
C MET A 124 1.31 25.05 5.35
N ILE A 125 0.59 24.00 5.76
CA ILE A 125 0.87 22.62 5.30
C ILE A 125 0.78 22.52 3.78
N LYS A 126 -0.26 23.09 3.16
CA LYS A 126 -0.43 23.07 1.70
C LYS A 126 0.63 23.86 0.94
N MET A 127 1.06 25.00 1.49
CA MET A 127 1.94 25.94 0.80
C MET A 127 3.42 25.67 1.05
N ALA A 128 3.79 25.19 2.23
CA ALA A 128 5.18 24.95 2.63
C ALA A 128 5.51 23.44 2.72
N VAL A 129 4.79 22.68 3.57
CA VAL A 129 5.16 21.29 3.88
C VAL A 129 4.93 20.34 2.70
N LEU A 130 3.73 20.31 2.12
CA LEU A 130 3.40 19.37 1.05
C LEU A 130 4.23 19.59 -0.23
N PRO A 131 4.49 20.82 -0.70
CA PRO A 131 5.34 21.04 -1.86
C PRO A 131 6.78 20.58 -1.63
N PHE A 132 7.35 20.88 -0.47
CA PHE A 132 8.68 20.42 -0.07
C PHE A 132 8.76 18.89 0.03
N ALA A 133 7.79 18.28 0.66
CA ALA A 133 7.74 16.85 0.93
C ALA A 133 7.37 15.97 -0.29
N ARG A 134 6.88 16.52 -1.40
CA ARG A 134 6.38 15.76 -2.56
C ARG A 134 7.34 14.68 -3.07
N PRO A 135 8.63 14.93 -3.30
CA PRO A 135 9.54 13.89 -3.76
C PRO A 135 9.67 12.74 -2.77
N GLY A 136 9.73 13.05 -1.47
CA GLY A 136 9.81 12.07 -0.41
C GLY A 136 8.51 11.26 -0.25
N ILE A 137 7.34 11.89 -0.37
CA ILE A 137 6.04 11.19 -0.38
C ILE A 137 6.00 10.17 -1.53
N ILE A 138 6.41 10.59 -2.74
CA ILE A 138 6.42 9.68 -3.89
C ILE A 138 7.38 8.52 -3.64
N ALA A 139 8.56 8.77 -3.10
CA ALA A 139 9.53 7.73 -2.75
C ALA A 139 8.96 6.75 -1.71
N ALA A 140 8.29 7.24 -0.67
CA ALA A 140 7.63 6.43 0.35
C ALA A 140 6.52 5.54 -0.25
N VAL A 141 5.70 6.11 -1.12
CA VAL A 141 4.63 5.37 -1.84
C VAL A 141 5.22 4.30 -2.74
N MET A 142 6.31 4.60 -3.46
CA MET A 142 6.97 3.64 -4.35
C MET A 142 7.61 2.49 -3.57
N LEU A 143 8.21 2.77 -2.41
CA LEU A 143 8.74 1.72 -1.54
C LEU A 143 7.61 0.81 -1.02
N GLY A 144 6.50 1.40 -0.59
CA GLY A 144 5.31 0.66 -0.18
C GLY A 144 4.71 -0.19 -1.31
N LEU A 145 4.64 0.36 -2.52
CA LEU A 145 4.15 -0.37 -3.70
C LEU A 145 5.09 -1.52 -4.09
N GLY A 146 6.41 -1.29 -4.07
CA GLY A 146 7.39 -2.34 -4.34
C GLY A 146 7.27 -3.51 -3.36
N ARG A 147 7.07 -3.21 -2.06
CA ARG A 147 6.80 -4.23 -1.04
C ARG A 147 5.49 -4.98 -1.31
N ALA A 148 4.42 -4.28 -1.66
CA ALA A 148 3.12 -4.92 -1.97
C ALA A 148 3.18 -5.82 -3.20
N LEU A 149 3.88 -5.41 -4.27
CA LEU A 149 4.03 -6.21 -5.49
C LEU A 149 4.88 -7.48 -5.28
N GLY A 150 5.86 -7.41 -4.36
CA GLY A 150 6.71 -8.55 -4.02
C GLY A 150 6.16 -9.45 -2.91
N GLU A 151 5.00 -9.10 -2.30
CA GLU A 151 4.46 -9.89 -1.18
C GLU A 151 4.00 -11.27 -1.63
N THR A 152 4.52 -12.27 -0.96
CA THR A 152 4.28 -13.68 -1.28
C THR A 152 3.49 -14.40 -0.20
N MET A 153 3.97 -14.35 1.05
CA MET A 153 3.45 -15.18 2.14
C MET A 153 2.08 -14.72 2.62
N ALA A 154 1.89 -13.41 2.87
CA ALA A 154 0.60 -12.91 3.31
C ALA A 154 -0.48 -13.13 2.24
N VAL A 155 -0.16 -12.89 0.96
CA VAL A 155 -1.09 -13.10 -0.16
C VAL A 155 -1.45 -14.57 -0.32
N SER A 156 -0.46 -15.48 -0.28
CA SER A 156 -0.71 -16.92 -0.41
C SER A 156 -1.61 -17.50 0.67
N MET A 157 -1.59 -16.92 1.87
CA MET A 157 -2.45 -17.31 2.98
C MET A 157 -3.88 -16.78 2.85
N VAL A 158 -4.04 -15.60 2.25
CA VAL A 158 -5.32 -14.88 2.19
C VAL A 158 -6.11 -15.18 0.91
N MET A 159 -5.44 -15.53 -0.20
CA MET A 159 -6.10 -15.88 -1.46
C MET A 159 -6.30 -17.39 -1.59
N SER A 160 -7.35 -17.78 -2.32
CA SER A 160 -7.67 -19.20 -2.54
C SER A 160 -6.90 -19.83 -3.71
N GLY A 161 -6.24 -19.06 -4.55
CA GLY A 161 -5.47 -19.55 -5.69
C GLY A 161 -6.32 -20.25 -6.77
N GLY A 162 -7.46 -19.68 -7.12
CA GLY A 162 -8.31 -20.15 -8.19
C GLY A 162 -7.65 -20.09 -9.57
N ARG A 163 -8.34 -20.58 -10.61
CA ARG A 163 -7.83 -20.62 -12.00
C ARG A 163 -8.57 -19.68 -12.95
N ASN A 164 -9.65 -19.07 -12.51
CA ASN A 164 -10.47 -18.21 -13.36
C ASN A 164 -10.01 -16.76 -13.22
N ILE A 165 -9.72 -16.12 -14.35
CA ILE A 165 -9.37 -14.70 -14.37
C ILE A 165 -10.68 -13.92 -14.56
N THR A 166 -11.15 -13.27 -13.48
CA THR A 166 -12.34 -12.41 -13.49
C THR A 166 -12.00 -11.05 -12.91
N PHE A 167 -12.81 -10.03 -13.26
CA PHE A 167 -12.72 -8.72 -12.63
C PHE A 167 -13.46 -8.64 -11.29
N GLU A 168 -14.12 -9.73 -10.90
CA GLU A 168 -14.87 -9.82 -9.65
C GLU A 168 -13.92 -9.92 -8.45
N VAL A 169 -13.92 -8.92 -7.58
CA VAL A 169 -13.00 -8.87 -6.44
C VAL A 169 -13.52 -9.58 -5.20
N LEU A 170 -14.80 -9.99 -5.21
CA LEU A 170 -15.49 -10.69 -4.11
C LEU A 170 -15.46 -12.21 -4.24
N THR A 171 -14.99 -12.73 -5.37
CA THR A 171 -14.92 -14.17 -5.62
C THR A 171 -13.61 -14.79 -5.11
N SER A 172 -13.67 -16.07 -4.76
CA SER A 172 -12.49 -16.88 -4.42
C SER A 172 -11.88 -17.62 -5.62
N GLN A 173 -12.39 -17.38 -6.84
CA GLN A 173 -11.98 -18.10 -8.06
C GLN A 173 -10.76 -17.50 -8.74
N ASN A 174 -10.35 -16.28 -8.38
CA ASN A 174 -9.22 -15.60 -8.95
C ASN A 174 -7.88 -16.26 -8.59
N PRO A 175 -6.89 -16.25 -9.52
CA PRO A 175 -5.56 -16.80 -9.27
C PRO A 175 -4.79 -15.97 -8.24
N ASN A 176 -3.76 -16.55 -7.66
CA ASN A 176 -2.80 -15.86 -6.82
C ASN A 176 -1.99 -14.82 -7.60
N THR A 177 -1.33 -13.91 -6.88
CA THR A 177 -0.34 -13.00 -7.49
C THR A 177 0.83 -13.77 -8.08
N ILE A 178 1.55 -13.17 -9.04
CA ILE A 178 2.72 -13.78 -9.67
C ILE A 178 3.75 -14.17 -8.60
N ALA A 179 4.06 -13.26 -7.65
CA ALA A 179 5.02 -13.52 -6.58
C ALA A 179 4.60 -14.70 -5.71
N ALA A 180 3.33 -14.75 -5.27
CA ALA A 180 2.81 -15.86 -4.47
C ALA A 180 2.81 -17.20 -5.25
N THR A 181 2.46 -17.16 -6.54
CA THR A 181 2.48 -18.36 -7.40
C THR A 181 3.89 -18.91 -7.55
N ILE A 182 4.90 -18.05 -7.75
CA ILE A 182 6.30 -18.48 -7.82
C ILE A 182 6.70 -19.12 -6.50
N ALA A 183 6.46 -18.44 -5.36
CA ALA A 183 6.86 -18.95 -4.05
C ALA A 183 6.24 -20.29 -3.69
N GLN A 184 4.97 -20.51 -4.06
CA GLN A 184 4.26 -21.77 -3.77
C GLN A 184 4.71 -22.93 -4.66
N ASN A 185 5.09 -22.67 -5.91
CA ASN A 185 5.31 -23.75 -6.89
C ASN A 185 6.78 -24.00 -7.19
N PHE A 186 7.70 -23.08 -6.86
CA PHE A 186 9.09 -23.17 -7.30
C PHE A 186 9.83 -24.39 -6.74
N ALA A 187 9.57 -24.74 -5.47
CA ALA A 187 10.22 -25.89 -4.82
C ALA A 187 9.87 -27.24 -5.46
N GLU A 188 8.71 -27.33 -6.09
CA GLU A 188 8.20 -28.57 -6.73
C GLU A 188 8.23 -28.49 -8.27
N ALA A 189 8.86 -27.44 -8.82
CA ALA A 189 8.89 -27.22 -10.26
C ALA A 189 10.12 -27.90 -10.88
N TYR A 190 9.88 -28.69 -11.94
CA TYR A 190 10.94 -29.33 -12.74
C TYR A 190 10.74 -29.05 -14.23
N GLY A 191 11.85 -28.97 -14.96
CA GLY A 191 11.85 -28.84 -16.42
C GLY A 191 11.09 -27.60 -16.91
N LEU A 192 10.11 -27.81 -17.77
CA LEU A 192 9.34 -26.71 -18.39
C LEU A 192 8.63 -25.83 -17.37
N LYS A 193 8.12 -26.40 -16.27
CA LYS A 193 7.43 -25.65 -15.21
C LYS A 193 8.37 -24.66 -14.52
N THR A 194 9.63 -25.02 -14.29
CA THR A 194 10.65 -24.11 -13.76
C THR A 194 10.88 -22.92 -14.69
N ASN A 195 11.01 -23.18 -15.99
CA ASN A 195 11.19 -22.13 -17.00
C ASN A 195 9.99 -21.18 -17.07
N GLN A 196 8.76 -21.69 -16.93
CA GLN A 196 7.55 -20.86 -16.85
C GLN A 196 7.55 -19.95 -15.63
N LEU A 197 7.95 -20.44 -14.45
CA LEU A 197 8.03 -19.63 -13.23
C LEU A 197 9.13 -18.57 -13.33
N ILE A 198 10.28 -18.89 -13.94
CA ILE A 198 11.34 -17.92 -14.21
C ILE A 198 10.86 -16.83 -15.19
N ALA A 199 10.15 -17.21 -16.25
CA ALA A 199 9.56 -16.26 -17.18
C ALA A 199 8.52 -15.36 -16.48
N ALA A 200 7.67 -15.91 -15.61
CA ALA A 200 6.73 -15.14 -14.81
C ALA A 200 7.45 -14.14 -13.87
N GLY A 201 8.57 -14.55 -13.27
CA GLY A 201 9.42 -13.67 -12.47
C GLY A 201 10.02 -12.52 -13.28
N LEU A 202 10.48 -12.80 -14.52
CA LEU A 202 10.96 -11.78 -15.43
C LEU A 202 9.87 -10.76 -15.79
N VAL A 203 8.64 -11.24 -16.06
CA VAL A 203 7.49 -10.34 -16.31
C VAL A 203 7.22 -9.45 -15.10
N LEU A 204 7.20 -10.01 -13.88
CA LEU A 204 7.03 -9.23 -12.66
C LEU A 204 8.14 -8.19 -12.49
N PHE A 205 9.39 -8.57 -12.77
CA PHE A 205 10.52 -7.64 -12.75
C PHE A 205 10.34 -6.49 -13.74
N LEU A 206 9.94 -6.77 -14.98
CA LEU A 206 9.70 -5.74 -16.00
C LEU A 206 8.55 -4.80 -15.60
N ILE A 207 7.47 -5.33 -15.02
CA ILE A 207 6.36 -4.52 -14.52
C ILE A 207 6.85 -3.59 -13.39
N THR A 208 7.56 -4.12 -12.41
CA THR A 208 8.08 -3.33 -11.29
C THR A 208 9.10 -2.29 -11.75
N LEU A 209 9.96 -2.63 -12.70
CA LEU A 209 10.90 -1.70 -13.31
C LEU A 209 10.16 -0.56 -14.03
N ALA A 210 9.17 -0.87 -14.86
CA ALA A 210 8.37 0.12 -15.58
C ALA A 210 7.65 1.08 -14.64
N VAL A 211 7.03 0.56 -13.56
CA VAL A 211 6.35 1.35 -12.54
C VAL A 211 7.34 2.28 -11.82
N ASN A 212 8.52 1.77 -11.42
CA ASN A 212 9.56 2.55 -10.77
C ASN A 212 10.13 3.64 -11.70
N MET A 213 10.36 3.33 -12.98
CA MET A 213 10.82 4.31 -13.98
C MET A 213 9.77 5.42 -14.18
N LEU A 214 8.49 5.06 -14.29
CA LEU A 214 7.39 6.01 -14.42
C LEU A 214 7.33 6.96 -13.22
N ALA A 215 7.45 6.44 -12.01
CA ALA A 215 7.45 7.25 -10.79
C ALA A 215 8.65 8.21 -10.75
N ARG A 216 9.85 7.75 -11.07
CA ARG A 216 11.05 8.60 -11.16
C ARG A 216 10.90 9.69 -12.21
N TRP A 217 10.34 9.36 -13.37
CA TRP A 217 10.09 10.32 -14.43
C TRP A 217 9.09 11.41 -14.01
N ILE A 218 8.01 11.05 -13.27
CA ILE A 218 7.06 12.02 -12.71
C ILE A 218 7.76 12.97 -11.73
N VAL A 219 8.66 12.43 -10.88
CA VAL A 219 9.43 13.25 -9.92
C VAL A 219 10.38 14.18 -10.64
N SER A 220 11.18 13.67 -11.60
CA SER A 220 12.19 14.44 -12.29
C SER A 220 11.62 15.64 -13.07
N ARG A 221 10.47 15.46 -13.73
CA ARG A 221 9.81 16.58 -14.45
C ARG A 221 9.34 17.72 -13.55
N ARG A 222 9.20 17.47 -12.24
CA ARG A 222 8.76 18.48 -11.27
C ARG A 222 9.89 19.04 -10.40
N ALA A 223 11.06 18.44 -10.43
CA ALA A 223 12.25 18.91 -9.71
C ALA A 223 12.75 20.28 -10.23
N GLU A 224 12.52 20.60 -11.49
CA GLU A 224 12.85 21.90 -12.09
C GLU A 224 12.09 23.08 -11.49
N TYR A 225 11.01 22.84 -10.74
CA TYR A 225 10.24 23.90 -10.06
C TYR A 225 10.57 24.08 -8.58
N SER A 226 11.36 23.20 -7.97
CA SER A 226 11.86 23.40 -6.62
C SER A 226 13.22 24.12 -6.74
N GLY A 227 13.22 25.45 -6.73
CA GLY A 227 14.43 26.28 -6.76
C GLY A 227 15.38 25.98 -5.60
N ALA A 228 16.10 24.87 -5.69
CA ALA A 228 17.24 24.50 -4.88
C ALA A 228 18.49 24.84 -5.70
N ASN A 229 18.89 26.10 -5.65
CA ASN A 229 20.27 26.57 -5.79
C ASN A 229 20.73 27.09 -4.45
#